data_e4941d7ccb5651c412b42afa03e49d25
#
_entry.id   e4941d7ccb5651c412b42afa03e49d25
#
_cell.length_a   1.000
_cell.length_b   1.000
_cell.length_c   1.000
_cell.angle_alpha   90.00
_cell.angle_beta   90.00
_cell.angle_gamma   90.00
#
_symmetry.space_group_name_H-M   'P 1'
#
loop_
_entity.id
_entity.type
_entity.pdbx_description
1 polymer ?
#
loop_
_entity_poly.entity_id
_entity_poly.type
_entity_poly.pdbx_seq_one_letter_code
_entity_poly.pdbx_strand_id
1 'polypeptide(L)'
;MSALLPESSISLAWVDRPGRALLRLAWPITISMVSFSTMTLASTAFVAHLGADQLAGVGLAGVIGFSLVCFGIGLLRGAKTLVSQALGARCSDRIPALLGSAVALATVVSLVGLVAGELVAPYLDRLTASPGAGHFATQYLTIRSLGTPFAILFAALREAKYGEGDTKAPMRASLAGNAVNISLDIVLILGLHWGVRGAAVAAICGNATELALLAIPMAAQLRAMKVTRAALRDTWAQGVPNGLQFVMEVGAFLIVTLLVARMSAVDAAAHQMVLNLINVSFLPAHALAEAAAVLVGQAVGAGRNELVPRVARNAIAIGGGYSTACCVIYAVLGSSFAHALAGSDAALGARATTLVHVSLIFLVADAANVIARGVLRGASDVRYAAVVGIICSWFTTPPLAYLFGVILGHGVVGCWVGLAVEIIVGASLFWLRVWRGGWQPAAAAARRALAGTAV
;
A
#
# COMPACT_ATOMS: atom_id res chain seq x y z
N MET A 1 26.08 -0.49 29.42
CA MET A 1 26.72 0.40 28.42
C MET A 1 27.13 -0.47 27.21
N SER A 2 26.19 -0.77 26.33
CA SER A 2 26.52 -1.45 25.07
C SER A 2 26.90 -0.36 24.08
N ALA A 3 28.21 -0.05 24.02
CA ALA A 3 28.76 0.85 23.02
C ALA A 3 28.40 0.30 21.63
N LEU A 4 27.77 1.13 20.76
CA LEU A 4 27.62 0.78 19.36
C LEU A 4 28.99 0.37 18.83
N LEU A 5 29.08 -0.80 18.23
CA LEU A 5 30.32 -1.27 17.61
C LEU A 5 30.80 -0.22 16.58
N PRO A 6 32.12 -0.04 16.38
CA PRO A 6 32.64 0.88 15.39
C PRO A 6 32.05 0.56 14.01
N GLU A 7 31.79 1.61 13.22
CA GLU A 7 31.03 1.57 11.95
C GLU A 7 31.49 0.50 10.95
N SER A 8 32.79 0.17 10.97
CA SER A 8 33.40 -0.81 10.08
C SER A 8 33.19 -2.28 10.47
N SER A 9 32.65 -2.57 11.69
CA SER A 9 32.61 -3.94 12.24
C SER A 9 31.29 -4.69 12.03
N ILE A 10 30.21 -4.02 11.58
CA ILE A 10 28.92 -4.68 11.37
C ILE A 10 28.83 -5.19 9.93
N SER A 11 28.97 -6.50 9.75
CA SER A 11 28.73 -7.17 8.46
C SER A 11 27.23 -7.40 8.24
N LEU A 12 26.73 -6.99 7.09
CA LEU A 12 25.39 -7.27 6.62
C LEU A 12 25.47 -8.36 5.55
N ALA A 13 24.75 -9.44 5.72
CA ALA A 13 24.85 -10.65 4.87
C ALA A 13 24.52 -10.41 3.37
N TRP A 14 23.90 -9.29 3.03
CA TRP A 14 23.45 -8.97 1.68
C TRP A 14 24.36 -7.99 0.92
N VAL A 15 25.42 -7.48 1.54
CA VAL A 15 26.28 -6.41 0.97
C VAL A 15 26.87 -6.79 -0.38
N ASP A 16 27.30 -8.04 -0.54
CA ASP A 16 27.93 -8.48 -1.79
C ASP A 16 26.93 -8.58 -2.96
N ARG A 17 25.68 -8.89 -2.66
CA ARG A 17 24.63 -9.15 -3.67
C ARG A 17 23.31 -8.44 -3.33
N PRO A 18 23.28 -7.10 -3.28
CA PRO A 18 22.09 -6.35 -2.86
C PRO A 18 20.89 -6.55 -3.81
N GLY A 19 21.12 -6.70 -5.11
CA GLY A 19 20.03 -6.99 -6.07
C GLY A 19 19.35 -8.34 -5.81
N ARG A 20 20.11 -9.38 -5.45
CA ARG A 20 19.54 -10.69 -5.09
C ARG A 20 18.75 -10.62 -3.76
N ALA A 21 19.23 -9.84 -2.82
CA ALA A 21 18.54 -9.63 -1.55
C ALA A 21 17.22 -8.87 -1.75
N LEU A 22 17.23 -7.82 -2.58
CA LEU A 22 16.01 -7.10 -2.98
C LEU A 22 14.97 -8.04 -3.58
N LEU A 23 15.35 -8.83 -4.56
CA LEU A 23 14.45 -9.80 -5.19
C LEU A 23 13.94 -10.85 -4.19
N ARG A 24 14.82 -11.35 -3.31
CA ARG A 24 14.44 -12.32 -2.28
C ARG A 24 13.38 -11.79 -1.29
N LEU A 25 13.44 -10.50 -0.98
CA LEU A 25 12.45 -9.85 -0.13
C LEU A 25 11.19 -9.46 -0.91
N ALA A 26 11.34 -8.98 -2.15
CA ALA A 26 10.23 -8.45 -2.93
C ALA A 26 9.27 -9.53 -3.45
N TRP A 27 9.77 -10.71 -3.92
CA TRP A 27 8.90 -11.70 -4.54
C TRP A 27 7.77 -12.22 -3.61
N PRO A 28 8.01 -12.46 -2.27
CA PRO A 28 6.91 -12.89 -1.42
C PRO A 28 5.89 -11.76 -1.20
N ILE A 29 6.36 -10.50 -1.11
CA ILE A 29 5.49 -9.33 -1.00
C ILE A 29 4.63 -9.20 -2.26
N THR A 30 5.23 -9.34 -3.44
CA THR A 30 4.50 -9.33 -4.73
C THR A 30 3.40 -10.39 -4.76
N ILE A 31 3.71 -11.63 -4.38
CA ILE A 31 2.72 -12.72 -4.37
C ILE A 31 1.57 -12.40 -3.40
N SER A 32 1.87 -11.86 -2.20
CA SER A 32 0.82 -11.44 -1.25
C SER A 32 -0.11 -10.39 -1.86
N MET A 33 0.47 -9.39 -2.54
CA MET A 33 -0.29 -8.30 -3.15
C MET A 33 -1.13 -8.78 -4.33
N VAL A 34 -0.56 -9.60 -5.20
CA VAL A 34 -1.30 -10.20 -6.33
C VAL A 34 -2.42 -11.10 -5.83
N SER A 35 -2.17 -11.93 -4.81
CA SER A 35 -3.20 -12.76 -4.18
C SER A 35 -4.36 -11.92 -3.60
N PHE A 36 -4.04 -10.82 -2.92
CA PHE A 36 -5.06 -9.89 -2.42
C PHE A 36 -5.88 -9.26 -3.55
N SER A 37 -5.23 -8.82 -4.64
CA SER A 37 -5.94 -8.29 -5.81
C SER A 37 -6.83 -9.34 -6.47
N THR A 38 -6.36 -10.58 -6.60
CA THR A 38 -7.13 -11.70 -7.15
C THR A 38 -8.35 -12.02 -6.26
N MET A 39 -8.15 -12.05 -4.93
CA MET A 39 -9.25 -12.22 -3.97
C MET A 39 -10.30 -11.12 -4.13
N THR A 40 -9.88 -9.85 -4.20
CA THR A 40 -10.79 -8.71 -4.36
C THR A 40 -11.60 -8.81 -5.66
N LEU A 41 -10.96 -9.18 -6.77
CA LEU A 41 -11.64 -9.40 -8.05
C LEU A 41 -12.65 -10.56 -7.96
N ALA A 42 -12.27 -11.68 -7.33
CA ALA A 42 -13.17 -12.82 -7.15
C ALA A 42 -14.39 -12.45 -6.29
N SER A 43 -14.18 -11.81 -5.14
CA SER A 43 -15.29 -11.35 -4.27
C SER A 43 -16.21 -10.36 -5.01
N THR A 44 -15.64 -9.44 -5.79
CA THR A 44 -16.42 -8.51 -6.61
C THR A 44 -17.24 -9.24 -7.66
N ALA A 45 -16.68 -10.26 -8.31
CA ALA A 45 -17.39 -11.07 -9.29
C ALA A 45 -18.56 -11.85 -8.64
N PHE A 46 -18.37 -12.43 -7.45
CA PHE A 46 -19.46 -13.11 -6.73
C PHE A 46 -20.57 -12.13 -6.34
N VAL A 47 -20.24 -10.93 -5.87
CA VAL A 47 -21.23 -9.90 -5.55
C VAL A 47 -21.96 -9.39 -6.80
N ALA A 48 -21.28 -9.31 -7.95
CA ALA A 48 -21.88 -8.88 -9.20
C ALA A 48 -23.06 -9.80 -9.65
N HIS A 49 -22.98 -11.11 -9.32
CA HIS A 49 -24.09 -12.05 -9.62
C HIS A 49 -25.34 -11.80 -8.77
N LEU A 50 -25.23 -11.05 -7.65
CA LEU A 50 -26.37 -10.72 -6.80
C LEU A 50 -27.25 -9.61 -7.38
N GLY A 51 -26.67 -8.72 -8.20
CA GLY A 51 -27.35 -7.62 -8.87
C GLY A 51 -26.64 -6.27 -8.75
N ALA A 52 -27.14 -5.28 -9.49
CA ALA A 52 -26.48 -3.97 -9.61
C ALA A 52 -26.47 -3.18 -8.29
N ASP A 53 -27.55 -3.19 -7.52
CA ASP A 53 -27.65 -2.47 -6.24
C ASP A 53 -26.68 -3.05 -5.20
N GLN A 54 -26.57 -4.39 -5.13
CA GLN A 54 -25.61 -5.06 -4.24
C GLN A 54 -24.16 -4.71 -4.60
N LEU A 55 -23.84 -4.78 -5.89
CA LEU A 55 -22.50 -4.44 -6.38
C LEU A 55 -22.15 -2.97 -6.09
N ALA A 56 -23.08 -2.05 -6.36
CA ALA A 56 -22.89 -0.63 -6.08
C ALA A 56 -22.73 -0.36 -4.59
N GLY A 57 -23.56 -1.01 -3.75
CA GLY A 57 -23.50 -0.88 -2.30
C GLY A 57 -22.17 -1.39 -1.73
N VAL A 58 -21.72 -2.60 -2.11
CA VAL A 58 -20.43 -3.15 -1.68
C VAL A 58 -19.26 -2.30 -2.18
N GLY A 59 -19.33 -1.80 -3.41
CA GLY A 59 -18.31 -0.91 -3.96
C GLY A 59 -18.16 0.38 -3.14
N LEU A 60 -19.26 1.07 -2.83
CA LEU A 60 -19.26 2.28 -1.99
C LEU A 60 -18.72 2.00 -0.59
N ALA A 61 -19.23 0.96 0.05
CA ALA A 61 -18.79 0.57 1.39
C ALA A 61 -17.32 0.15 1.42
N GLY A 62 -16.82 -0.49 0.36
CA GLY A 62 -15.43 -0.86 0.18
C GLY A 62 -14.49 0.34 0.16
N VAL A 63 -14.82 1.38 -0.62
CA VAL A 63 -14.05 2.64 -0.69
C VAL A 63 -14.01 3.34 0.66
N ILE A 64 -15.16 3.47 1.31
CA ILE A 64 -15.25 4.11 2.63
C ILE A 64 -14.51 3.30 3.68
N GLY A 65 -14.71 1.97 3.74
CA GLY A 65 -14.01 1.08 4.65
C GLY A 65 -12.49 1.13 4.47
N PHE A 66 -11.99 1.16 3.22
CA PHE A 66 -10.57 1.34 2.94
C PHE A 66 -10.04 2.69 3.44
N SER A 67 -10.80 3.77 3.23
CA SER A 67 -10.42 5.10 3.68
C SER A 67 -10.27 5.19 5.20
N LEU A 68 -11.07 4.44 5.96
CA LEU A 68 -10.99 4.39 7.41
C LEU A 68 -9.73 3.65 7.92
N VAL A 69 -9.21 2.68 7.17
CA VAL A 69 -8.05 1.88 7.57
C VAL A 69 -6.73 2.35 6.97
N CYS A 70 -6.76 3.16 5.90
CA CYS A 70 -5.55 3.55 5.16
C CYS A 70 -4.56 4.34 6.04
N PHE A 71 -5.04 5.19 6.97
CA PHE A 71 -4.17 5.86 7.94
C PHE A 71 -3.39 4.86 8.79
N GLY A 72 -4.09 3.84 9.33
CA GLY A 72 -3.46 2.79 10.14
C GLY A 72 -2.41 1.99 9.39
N ILE A 73 -2.72 1.60 8.15
CA ILE A 73 -1.77 0.90 7.27
C ILE A 73 -0.51 1.75 7.03
N GLY A 74 -0.68 3.03 6.74
CA GLY A 74 0.44 3.95 6.56
C GLY A 74 1.25 4.18 7.84
N LEU A 75 0.59 4.36 8.98
CA LEU A 75 1.20 4.52 10.30
C LEU A 75 2.12 3.33 10.64
N LEU A 76 1.65 2.11 10.41
CA LEU A 76 2.38 0.89 10.79
C LEU A 76 3.62 0.63 9.94
N ARG A 77 3.76 1.24 8.75
CA ARG A 77 5.01 1.22 7.97
C ARG A 77 6.20 1.78 8.75
N GLY A 78 5.97 2.68 9.72
CA GLY A 78 7.01 3.17 10.62
C GLY A 78 7.66 2.06 11.44
N ALA A 79 6.90 1.07 11.90
CA ALA A 79 7.41 -0.06 12.66
C ALA A 79 8.44 -0.88 11.85
N LYS A 80 8.19 -1.14 10.57
CA LYS A 80 9.12 -1.82 9.67
C LYS A 80 10.48 -1.12 9.63
N THR A 81 10.48 0.20 9.44
CA THR A 81 11.72 0.99 9.38
C THR A 81 12.49 0.88 10.69
N LEU A 82 11.83 1.06 11.84
CA LEU A 82 12.48 0.99 13.15
C LEU A 82 13.01 -0.41 13.46
N VAL A 83 12.26 -1.46 13.16
CA VAL A 83 12.69 -2.85 13.34
C VAL A 83 13.89 -3.17 12.45
N SER A 84 13.87 -2.77 11.16
CA SER A 84 15.00 -3.00 10.26
C SER A 84 16.26 -2.26 10.70
N GLN A 85 16.13 -1.04 11.22
CA GLN A 85 17.24 -0.27 11.76
C GLN A 85 17.79 -0.88 13.07
N ALA A 86 16.91 -1.33 13.98
CA ALA A 86 17.31 -2.02 15.19
C ALA A 86 18.09 -3.32 14.88
N LEU A 87 17.63 -4.07 13.88
CA LEU A 87 18.31 -5.28 13.41
C LEU A 87 19.68 -4.95 12.80
N GLY A 88 19.75 -3.91 11.97
CA GLY A 88 21.00 -3.44 11.38
C GLY A 88 22.01 -2.99 12.41
N ALA A 89 21.56 -2.32 13.48
CA ALA A 89 22.39 -1.89 14.61
C ALA A 89 22.75 -3.02 15.60
N ARG A 90 22.27 -4.25 15.39
CA ARG A 90 22.37 -5.39 16.32
C ARG A 90 21.74 -5.13 17.70
N CYS A 91 20.76 -4.22 17.76
CA CYS A 91 19.99 -3.90 18.95
C CYS A 91 18.68 -4.72 18.99
N SER A 92 18.77 -6.05 18.89
CA SER A 92 17.60 -6.94 18.84
C SER A 92 16.76 -6.91 20.13
N ASP A 93 17.33 -6.50 21.24
CA ASP A 93 16.68 -6.25 22.53
C ASP A 93 15.60 -5.16 22.46
N ARG A 94 15.65 -4.28 21.47
CA ARG A 94 14.61 -3.25 21.22
C ARG A 94 13.40 -3.77 20.45
N ILE A 95 13.53 -4.87 19.72
CA ILE A 95 12.45 -5.39 18.87
C ILE A 95 11.17 -5.68 19.66
N PRO A 96 11.21 -6.28 20.88
CA PRO A 96 9.99 -6.47 21.68
C PRO A 96 9.26 -5.18 22.05
N ALA A 97 10.01 -4.08 22.28
CA ALA A 97 9.41 -2.78 22.57
C ALA A 97 8.80 -2.12 21.33
N LEU A 98 9.44 -2.25 20.16
CA LEU A 98 8.94 -1.75 18.88
C LEU A 98 7.68 -2.53 18.44
N LEU A 99 7.70 -3.87 18.58
CA LEU A 99 6.56 -4.73 18.30
C LEU A 99 5.37 -4.38 19.21
N GLY A 100 5.61 -4.27 20.54
CA GLY A 100 4.56 -3.90 21.49
C GLY A 100 3.96 -2.53 21.19
N SER A 101 4.77 -1.57 20.79
CA SER A 101 4.31 -0.24 20.40
C SER A 101 3.52 -0.26 19.09
N ALA A 102 3.93 -1.05 18.10
CA ALA A 102 3.20 -1.23 16.85
C ALA A 102 1.82 -1.88 17.09
N VAL A 103 1.77 -2.93 17.94
CA VAL A 103 0.51 -3.62 18.30
C VAL A 103 -0.40 -2.68 19.10
N ALA A 104 0.14 -1.91 20.06
CA ALA A 104 -0.65 -0.94 20.82
C ALA A 104 -1.27 0.15 19.92
N LEU A 105 -0.48 0.73 19.02
CA LEU A 105 -0.99 1.70 18.04
C LEU A 105 -2.01 1.06 17.08
N ALA A 106 -1.74 -0.15 16.61
CA ALA A 106 -2.67 -0.90 15.78
C ALA A 106 -4.01 -1.14 16.48
N THR A 107 -3.99 -1.50 17.77
CA THR A 107 -5.20 -1.68 18.58
C THR A 107 -6.00 -0.37 18.67
N VAL A 108 -5.34 0.73 19.03
CA VAL A 108 -6.04 2.03 19.14
C VAL A 108 -6.63 2.45 17.79
N VAL A 109 -5.84 2.42 16.71
CA VAL A 109 -6.30 2.85 15.38
C VAL A 109 -7.39 1.93 14.84
N SER A 110 -7.31 0.63 15.10
CA SER A 110 -8.33 -0.31 14.66
C SER A 110 -9.66 -0.13 15.40
N LEU A 111 -9.62 0.18 16.68
CA LEU A 111 -10.84 0.49 17.46
C LEU A 111 -11.46 1.80 17.00
N VAL A 112 -10.64 2.82 16.71
CA VAL A 112 -11.13 4.08 16.13
C VAL A 112 -11.75 3.81 14.76
N GLY A 113 -11.11 3.03 13.91
CA GLY A 113 -11.64 2.65 12.58
C GLY A 113 -12.94 1.85 12.66
N LEU A 114 -13.03 0.91 13.60
CA LEU A 114 -14.26 0.16 13.88
C LEU A 114 -15.41 1.10 14.28
N VAL A 115 -15.19 1.95 15.29
CA VAL A 115 -16.21 2.88 15.78
C VAL A 115 -16.60 3.87 14.67
N ALA A 116 -15.64 4.41 13.93
CA ALA A 116 -15.92 5.29 12.80
C ALA A 116 -16.74 4.58 11.71
N GLY A 117 -16.44 3.32 11.41
CA GLY A 117 -17.21 2.50 10.45
C GLY A 117 -18.67 2.32 10.90
N GLU A 118 -18.89 1.97 12.16
CA GLU A 118 -20.23 1.83 12.73
C GLU A 118 -21.02 3.16 12.74
N LEU A 119 -20.34 4.29 13.03
CA LEU A 119 -20.95 5.60 13.02
C LEU A 119 -21.29 6.10 11.61
N VAL A 120 -20.47 5.76 10.61
CA VAL A 120 -20.66 6.21 9.22
C VAL A 120 -21.66 5.32 8.48
N ALA A 121 -21.71 4.02 8.77
CA ALA A 121 -22.55 3.07 8.06
C ALA A 121 -24.01 3.51 7.90
N PRO A 122 -24.74 4.02 8.93
CA PRO A 122 -26.13 4.42 8.81
C PRO A 122 -26.38 5.61 7.87
N TYR A 123 -25.34 6.38 7.54
CA TYR A 123 -25.46 7.52 6.64
C TYR A 123 -25.28 7.16 5.17
N LEU A 124 -24.88 5.91 4.84
CA LEU A 124 -24.65 5.48 3.47
C LEU A 124 -25.95 5.47 2.65
N ASP A 125 -27.08 5.22 3.28
CA ASP A 125 -28.40 5.31 2.64
C ASP A 125 -28.67 6.69 2.03
N ARG A 126 -28.08 7.75 2.61
CA ARG A 126 -28.24 9.15 2.13
C ARG A 126 -27.24 9.55 1.05
N LEU A 127 -26.19 8.74 0.85
CA LEU A 127 -25.12 9.05 -0.11
C LEU A 127 -25.35 8.42 -1.49
N THR A 128 -26.34 7.55 -1.62
CA THR A 128 -26.63 6.84 -2.86
C THR A 128 -27.91 7.35 -3.54
N ALA A 129 -27.89 7.40 -4.86
CA ALA A 129 -29.10 7.72 -5.64
C ALA A 129 -30.13 6.58 -5.63
N SER A 130 -29.68 5.33 -5.42
CA SER A 130 -30.52 4.14 -5.29
C SER A 130 -30.68 3.78 -3.82
N PRO A 131 -31.89 3.77 -3.25
CA PRO A 131 -32.13 3.32 -1.89
C PRO A 131 -31.68 1.88 -1.63
N GLY A 132 -31.78 1.01 -2.64
CA GLY A 132 -31.29 -0.37 -2.55
C GLY A 132 -29.78 -0.44 -2.34
N ALA A 133 -29.02 0.30 -3.12
CA ALA A 133 -27.57 0.35 -2.99
C ALA A 133 -27.11 0.90 -1.63
N GLY A 134 -27.77 1.94 -1.09
CA GLY A 134 -27.50 2.48 0.23
C GLY A 134 -27.71 1.45 1.33
N HIS A 135 -28.85 0.75 1.30
CA HIS A 135 -29.15 -0.31 2.26
C HIS A 135 -28.08 -1.41 2.27
N PHE A 136 -27.66 -1.89 1.10
CA PHE A 136 -26.59 -2.90 0.98
C PHE A 136 -25.23 -2.37 1.43
N ALA A 137 -24.91 -1.09 1.15
CA ALA A 137 -23.70 -0.44 1.62
C ALA A 137 -23.66 -0.41 3.16
N THR A 138 -24.75 0.00 3.79
CA THR A 138 -24.90 0.01 5.27
C THR A 138 -24.69 -1.39 5.83
N GLN A 139 -25.41 -2.39 5.31
CA GLN A 139 -25.26 -3.79 5.76
C GLN A 139 -23.82 -4.29 5.66
N TYR A 140 -23.18 -4.05 4.51
CA TYR A 140 -21.82 -4.50 4.28
C TYR A 140 -20.83 -3.80 5.21
N LEU A 141 -20.89 -2.46 5.32
CA LEU A 141 -19.92 -1.70 6.13
C LEU A 141 -20.03 -2.04 7.62
N THR A 142 -21.26 -2.14 8.18
CA THR A 142 -21.47 -2.52 9.57
C THR A 142 -20.81 -3.87 9.89
N ILE A 143 -21.07 -4.91 9.10
CA ILE A 143 -20.45 -6.22 9.34
C ILE A 143 -18.93 -6.13 9.08
N ARG A 144 -18.51 -5.52 7.97
CA ARG A 144 -17.10 -5.44 7.56
C ARG A 144 -16.23 -4.68 8.56
N SER A 145 -16.79 -3.65 9.25
CA SER A 145 -16.11 -2.87 10.29
C SER A 145 -15.63 -3.72 11.45
N LEU A 146 -16.37 -4.78 11.82
CA LEU A 146 -15.97 -5.75 12.85
C LEU A 146 -14.66 -6.47 12.50
N GLY A 147 -14.31 -6.55 11.22
CA GLY A 147 -13.05 -7.12 10.73
C GLY A 147 -11.84 -6.16 10.80
N THR A 148 -12.06 -4.87 11.05
CA THR A 148 -10.99 -3.87 11.07
C THR A 148 -9.87 -4.20 12.07
N PRO A 149 -10.14 -4.64 13.32
CA PRO A 149 -9.10 -5.03 14.26
C PRO A 149 -8.21 -6.15 13.73
N PHE A 150 -8.77 -7.17 13.08
CA PHE A 150 -7.98 -8.27 12.52
C PHE A 150 -7.06 -7.79 11.40
N ALA A 151 -7.57 -6.96 10.49
CA ALA A 151 -6.80 -6.43 9.36
C ALA A 151 -5.64 -5.52 9.82
N ILE A 152 -5.88 -4.61 10.77
CA ILE A 152 -4.87 -3.65 11.24
C ILE A 152 -3.83 -4.33 12.15
N LEU A 153 -4.25 -5.27 13.02
CA LEU A 153 -3.31 -6.06 13.82
C LEU A 153 -2.44 -6.96 12.94
N PHE A 154 -3.02 -7.61 11.93
CA PHE A 154 -2.23 -8.33 10.92
C PHE A 154 -1.21 -7.41 10.24
N ALA A 155 -1.61 -6.20 9.84
CA ALA A 155 -0.69 -5.23 9.24
C ALA A 155 0.47 -4.87 10.18
N ALA A 156 0.24 -4.71 11.50
CA ALA A 156 1.30 -4.44 12.48
C ALA A 156 2.33 -5.59 12.55
N LEU A 157 1.85 -6.84 12.65
CA LEU A 157 2.72 -8.00 12.70
C LEU A 157 3.47 -8.21 11.38
N ARG A 158 2.79 -7.99 10.24
CA ARG A 158 3.39 -8.05 8.90
C ARG A 158 4.53 -7.05 8.75
N GLU A 159 4.31 -5.79 9.12
CA GLU A 159 5.33 -4.75 9.01
C GLU A 159 6.54 -5.05 9.92
N ALA A 160 6.33 -5.58 11.13
CA ALA A 160 7.40 -6.03 12.01
C ALA A 160 8.21 -7.17 11.35
N LYS A 161 7.54 -8.18 10.79
CA LYS A 161 8.18 -9.29 10.07
C LYS A 161 8.95 -8.84 8.84
N TYR A 162 8.39 -7.90 8.07
CA TYR A 162 9.12 -7.29 6.95
C TYR A 162 10.40 -6.59 7.44
N GLY A 163 10.32 -5.85 8.57
CA GLY A 163 11.49 -5.22 9.20
C GLY A 163 12.56 -6.24 9.62
N GLU A 164 12.16 -7.42 10.10
CA GLU A 164 13.05 -8.54 10.40
C GLU A 164 13.67 -9.19 9.15
N GLY A 165 13.14 -8.88 7.95
CA GLY A 165 13.54 -9.51 6.68
C GLY A 165 12.81 -10.82 6.39
N ASP A 166 11.82 -11.19 7.19
CA ASP A 166 10.95 -12.35 6.95
C ASP A 166 9.69 -11.90 6.20
N THR A 167 9.75 -11.95 4.88
CA THR A 167 8.60 -11.63 4.00
C THR A 167 7.77 -12.87 3.65
N LYS A 168 8.29 -14.08 3.96
CA LYS A 168 7.61 -15.35 3.61
C LYS A 168 6.51 -15.71 4.60
N ALA A 169 6.71 -15.44 5.89
CA ALA A 169 5.67 -15.74 6.89
C ALA A 169 4.38 -14.94 6.63
N PRO A 170 4.43 -13.60 6.45
CA PRO A 170 3.25 -12.84 6.05
C PRO A 170 2.65 -13.28 4.70
N MET A 171 3.48 -13.64 3.72
CA MET A 171 2.98 -14.17 2.44
C MET A 171 2.12 -15.41 2.62
N ARG A 172 2.58 -16.39 3.41
CA ARG A 172 1.83 -17.63 3.65
C ARG A 172 0.51 -17.34 4.35
N ALA A 173 0.53 -16.44 5.34
CA ALA A 173 -0.68 -16.00 6.04
C ALA A 173 -1.68 -15.34 5.07
N SER A 174 -1.22 -14.41 4.23
CA SER A 174 -2.08 -13.74 3.24
C SER A 174 -2.65 -14.71 2.21
N LEU A 175 -1.86 -15.64 1.69
CA LEU A 175 -2.36 -16.66 0.75
C LEU A 175 -3.46 -17.51 1.38
N ALA A 176 -3.26 -17.97 2.61
CA ALA A 176 -4.26 -18.77 3.32
C ALA A 176 -5.52 -17.96 3.66
N GLY A 177 -5.38 -16.72 4.14
CA GLY A 177 -6.51 -15.85 4.44
C GLY A 177 -7.33 -15.51 3.20
N ASN A 178 -6.67 -15.22 2.06
CA ASN A 178 -7.34 -14.98 0.79
C ASN A 178 -8.06 -16.24 0.26
N ALA A 179 -7.45 -17.42 0.43
CA ALA A 179 -8.09 -18.69 0.06
C ALA A 179 -9.33 -18.97 0.92
N VAL A 180 -9.26 -18.72 2.23
CA VAL A 180 -10.41 -18.83 3.14
C VAL A 180 -11.52 -17.85 2.74
N ASN A 181 -11.16 -16.59 2.43
CA ASN A 181 -12.13 -15.59 1.97
C ASN A 181 -12.87 -16.08 0.73
N ILE A 182 -12.15 -16.46 -0.34
CA ILE A 182 -12.75 -16.93 -1.61
C ILE A 182 -13.62 -18.18 -1.36
N SER A 183 -13.15 -19.14 -0.56
CA SER A 183 -13.90 -20.34 -0.25
C SER A 183 -15.21 -20.03 0.50
N LEU A 184 -15.15 -19.10 1.45
CA LEU A 184 -16.33 -18.65 2.19
C LEU A 184 -17.27 -17.79 1.34
N ASP A 185 -16.75 -16.99 0.40
CA ASP A 185 -17.59 -16.29 -0.57
C ASP A 185 -18.43 -17.27 -1.39
N ILE A 186 -17.83 -18.38 -1.87
CA ILE A 186 -18.55 -19.42 -2.59
C ILE A 186 -19.64 -20.05 -1.70
N VAL A 187 -19.29 -20.44 -0.48
CA VAL A 187 -20.24 -21.11 0.43
C VAL A 187 -21.35 -20.17 0.90
N LEU A 188 -21.00 -18.94 1.33
CA LEU A 188 -21.95 -18.02 1.96
C LEU A 188 -22.81 -17.28 0.92
N ILE A 189 -22.22 -16.88 -0.22
CA ILE A 189 -22.94 -16.13 -1.24
C ILE A 189 -23.73 -17.08 -2.15
N LEU A 190 -23.06 -18.09 -2.74
CA LEU A 190 -23.66 -18.97 -3.73
C LEU A 190 -24.40 -20.15 -3.08
N GLY A 191 -23.84 -20.72 -1.99
CA GLY A 191 -24.44 -21.89 -1.32
C GLY A 191 -25.57 -21.51 -0.36
N LEU A 192 -25.31 -20.63 0.60
CA LEU A 192 -26.28 -20.27 1.65
C LEU A 192 -27.13 -19.05 1.31
N HIS A 193 -26.84 -18.36 0.18
CA HIS A 193 -27.55 -17.18 -0.30
C HIS A 193 -27.61 -16.03 0.72
N TRP A 194 -26.55 -15.85 1.52
CA TRP A 194 -26.45 -14.75 2.49
C TRP A 194 -26.21 -13.38 1.82
N GLY A 195 -26.00 -13.36 0.50
CA GLY A 195 -25.82 -12.14 -0.28
C GLY A 195 -24.62 -11.30 0.22
N VAL A 196 -24.84 -10.00 0.33
CA VAL A 196 -23.82 -9.03 0.75
C VAL A 196 -23.28 -9.30 2.17
N ARG A 197 -24.12 -9.81 3.07
CA ARG A 197 -23.68 -10.20 4.43
C ARG A 197 -22.66 -11.33 4.38
N GLY A 198 -22.87 -12.30 3.48
CA GLY A 198 -21.94 -13.40 3.25
C GLY A 198 -20.55 -12.91 2.83
N ALA A 199 -20.48 -11.97 1.90
CA ALA A 199 -19.23 -11.35 1.47
C ALA A 199 -18.50 -10.64 2.62
N ALA A 200 -19.22 -9.91 3.47
CA ALA A 200 -18.62 -9.21 4.61
C ALA A 200 -18.08 -10.20 5.66
N VAL A 201 -18.81 -11.27 5.96
CA VAL A 201 -18.37 -12.33 6.90
C VAL A 201 -17.17 -13.08 6.34
N ALA A 202 -17.17 -13.45 5.06
CA ALA A 202 -16.03 -14.09 4.40
C ALA A 202 -14.75 -13.24 4.53
N ALA A 203 -14.85 -11.92 4.32
CA ALA A 203 -13.74 -11.00 4.46
C ALA A 203 -13.21 -10.93 5.91
N ILE A 204 -14.08 -10.95 6.92
CA ILE A 204 -13.67 -10.99 8.34
C ILE A 204 -12.92 -12.29 8.63
N CYS A 205 -13.45 -13.43 8.22
CA CYS A 205 -12.83 -14.74 8.42
C CYS A 205 -11.46 -14.83 7.73
N GLY A 206 -11.33 -14.28 6.52
CA GLY A 206 -10.05 -14.16 5.83
C GLY A 206 -9.03 -13.36 6.64
N ASN A 207 -9.39 -12.15 7.09
CA ASN A 207 -8.51 -11.31 7.90
C ASN A 207 -8.16 -11.97 9.26
N ALA A 208 -9.10 -12.62 9.90
CA ALA A 208 -8.87 -13.35 11.15
C ALA A 208 -7.89 -14.52 10.93
N THR A 209 -8.00 -15.22 9.81
CA THR A 209 -7.09 -16.30 9.41
C THR A 209 -5.68 -15.75 9.16
N GLU A 210 -5.54 -14.64 8.44
CA GLU A 210 -4.25 -13.97 8.23
C GLU A 210 -3.58 -13.62 9.56
N LEU A 211 -4.33 -12.98 10.46
CA LEU A 211 -3.83 -12.63 11.79
C LEU A 211 -3.43 -13.87 12.60
N ALA A 212 -4.27 -14.88 12.66
CA ALA A 212 -4.01 -16.10 13.42
C ALA A 212 -2.75 -16.83 12.93
N LEU A 213 -2.64 -17.04 11.62
CA LEU A 213 -1.50 -17.75 11.02
C LEU A 213 -0.17 -17.00 11.18
N LEU A 214 -0.20 -15.66 11.32
CA LEU A 214 1.00 -14.90 11.60
C LEU A 214 1.27 -14.76 13.11
N ALA A 215 0.23 -14.60 13.94
CA ALA A 215 0.35 -14.41 15.38
C ALA A 215 0.75 -15.70 16.13
N ILE A 216 0.22 -16.86 15.72
CA ILE A 216 0.51 -18.13 16.39
C ILE A 216 2.02 -18.45 16.38
N PRO A 217 2.74 -18.42 15.25
CA PRO A 217 4.19 -18.60 15.23
C PRO A 217 4.96 -17.52 15.99
N MET A 218 4.40 -16.31 16.09
CA MET A 218 4.97 -15.19 16.83
C MET A 218 4.62 -15.18 18.32
N ALA A 219 3.93 -16.19 18.85
CA ALA A 219 3.41 -16.18 20.22
C ALA A 219 4.51 -15.91 21.29
N ALA A 220 5.72 -16.43 21.11
CA ALA A 220 6.84 -16.13 22.00
C ALA A 220 7.27 -14.66 21.95
N GLN A 221 7.34 -14.06 20.74
CA GLN A 221 7.65 -12.64 20.55
C GLN A 221 6.54 -11.76 21.13
N LEU A 222 5.27 -12.14 20.94
CA LEU A 222 4.11 -11.43 21.46
C LEU A 222 4.07 -11.46 23.01
N ARG A 223 4.43 -12.58 23.63
CA ARG A 223 4.53 -12.66 25.10
C ARG A 223 5.68 -11.84 25.66
N ALA A 224 6.77 -11.69 24.90
CA ALA A 224 7.94 -10.90 25.29
C ALA A 224 7.78 -9.41 24.99
N MET A 225 6.72 -8.99 24.29
CA MET A 225 6.53 -7.60 23.90
C MET A 225 6.37 -6.68 25.11
N LYS A 226 6.88 -5.46 24.98
CA LYS A 226 6.80 -4.41 25.99
C LYS A 226 6.30 -3.14 25.34
N VAL A 227 5.44 -2.40 26.01
CA VAL A 227 5.04 -1.08 25.56
C VAL A 227 5.85 -0.05 26.35
N THR A 228 6.72 0.68 25.65
CA THR A 228 7.52 1.74 26.27
C THR A 228 7.18 3.08 25.63
N ARG A 229 7.19 4.15 26.44
CA ARG A 229 6.90 5.51 25.95
C ARG A 229 7.85 5.92 24.83
N ALA A 230 9.12 5.54 24.92
CA ALA A 230 10.12 5.85 23.91
C ALA A 230 9.80 5.17 22.57
N ALA A 231 9.58 3.84 22.54
CA ALA A 231 9.24 3.11 21.35
C ALA A 231 7.89 3.55 20.75
N LEU A 232 6.91 3.87 21.60
CA LEU A 232 5.62 4.39 21.15
C LEU A 232 5.78 5.75 20.44
N ARG A 233 6.56 6.67 21.03
CA ARG A 233 6.87 7.98 20.44
C ARG A 233 7.61 7.82 19.11
N ASP A 234 8.61 6.93 19.07
CA ASP A 234 9.42 6.72 17.86
C ASP A 234 8.56 6.11 16.75
N THR A 235 7.72 5.10 17.05
CA THR A 235 6.81 4.49 16.07
C THR A 235 5.77 5.49 15.57
N TRP A 236 5.23 6.32 16.46
CA TRP A 236 4.31 7.40 16.10
C TRP A 236 4.98 8.44 15.21
N ALA A 237 6.16 8.93 15.58
CA ALA A 237 6.89 9.95 14.83
C ALA A 237 7.29 9.48 13.42
N GLN A 238 7.62 8.20 13.26
CA GLN A 238 7.92 7.59 11.96
C GLN A 238 6.66 7.22 11.17
N GLY A 239 5.59 6.87 11.84
CA GLY A 239 4.38 6.35 11.23
C GLY A 239 3.41 7.44 10.78
N VAL A 240 3.18 8.49 11.59
CA VAL A 240 2.16 9.52 11.31
C VAL A 240 2.38 10.21 9.95
N PRO A 241 3.60 10.64 9.59
CA PRO A 241 3.80 11.22 8.25
C PRO A 241 3.41 10.27 7.12
N ASN A 242 3.74 8.97 7.25
CA ASN A 242 3.35 7.97 6.25
C ASN A 242 1.83 7.74 6.21
N GLY A 243 1.17 7.69 7.38
CA GLY A 243 -0.28 7.54 7.48
C GLY A 243 -1.02 8.72 6.85
N LEU A 244 -0.61 9.94 7.20
CA LEU A 244 -1.20 11.15 6.65
C LEU A 244 -0.98 11.26 5.14
N GLN A 245 0.23 10.97 4.66
CA GLN A 245 0.53 10.93 3.23
C GLN A 245 -0.39 9.96 2.50
N PHE A 246 -0.57 8.74 3.03
CA PHE A 246 -1.39 7.73 2.37
C PHE A 246 -2.86 8.13 2.28
N VAL A 247 -3.44 8.71 3.36
CA VAL A 247 -4.80 9.26 3.32
C VAL A 247 -4.94 10.37 2.29
N MET A 248 -3.98 11.29 2.25
CA MET A 248 -4.00 12.42 1.32
C MET A 248 -3.87 11.96 -0.14
N GLU A 249 -3.00 11.01 -0.44
CA GLU A 249 -2.86 10.44 -1.79
C GLU A 249 -4.14 9.73 -2.24
N VAL A 250 -4.75 8.91 -1.37
CA VAL A 250 -6.04 8.26 -1.66
C VAL A 250 -7.14 9.29 -1.90
N GLY A 251 -7.19 10.36 -1.10
CA GLY A 251 -8.16 11.44 -1.27
C GLY A 251 -8.00 12.19 -2.60
N ALA A 252 -6.77 12.54 -2.97
CA ALA A 252 -6.49 13.22 -4.24
C ALA A 252 -6.87 12.34 -5.45
N PHE A 253 -6.56 11.03 -5.38
CA PHE A 253 -6.94 10.08 -6.41
C PHE A 253 -8.47 9.90 -6.52
N LEU A 254 -9.17 9.87 -5.38
CA LEU A 254 -10.63 9.81 -5.36
C LEU A 254 -11.26 11.02 -6.08
N ILE A 255 -10.71 12.23 -5.90
CA ILE A 255 -11.19 13.43 -6.58
C ILE A 255 -11.08 13.26 -8.11
N VAL A 256 -9.96 12.73 -8.62
CA VAL A 256 -9.79 12.46 -10.05
C VAL A 256 -10.79 11.43 -10.55
N THR A 257 -10.99 10.34 -9.80
CA THR A 257 -11.97 9.31 -10.14
C THR A 257 -13.39 9.88 -10.21
N LEU A 258 -13.77 10.73 -9.24
CA LEU A 258 -15.08 11.41 -9.25
C LEU A 258 -15.21 12.41 -10.41
N LEU A 259 -14.11 13.10 -10.76
CA LEU A 259 -14.10 14.00 -11.91
C LEU A 259 -14.34 13.23 -13.21
N VAL A 260 -13.64 12.12 -13.42
CA VAL A 260 -13.83 11.25 -14.60
C VAL A 260 -15.24 10.65 -14.64
N ALA A 261 -15.79 10.23 -13.49
CA ALA A 261 -17.14 9.68 -13.39
C ALA A 261 -18.24 10.67 -13.82
N ARG A 262 -17.96 11.98 -13.76
CA ARG A 262 -18.88 13.03 -14.21
C ARG A 262 -18.78 13.35 -15.71
N MET A 263 -17.80 12.81 -16.43
CA MET A 263 -17.60 13.08 -17.86
C MET A 263 -18.53 12.21 -18.73
N SER A 264 -18.29 10.90 -18.74
CA SER A 264 -19.17 9.93 -19.41
C SER A 264 -19.06 8.55 -18.76
N ALA A 265 -20.10 7.71 -18.96
CA ALA A 265 -20.06 6.31 -18.47
C ALA A 265 -18.93 5.52 -19.15
N VAL A 266 -18.65 5.76 -20.43
CA VAL A 266 -17.56 5.10 -21.17
C VAL A 266 -16.19 5.52 -20.62
N ASP A 267 -16.00 6.82 -20.32
CA ASP A 267 -14.76 7.31 -19.73
C ASP A 267 -14.52 6.74 -18.33
N ALA A 268 -15.56 6.67 -17.50
CA ALA A 268 -15.48 6.09 -16.16
C ALA A 268 -15.14 4.58 -16.21
N ALA A 269 -15.80 3.84 -17.11
CA ALA A 269 -15.54 2.42 -17.32
C ALA A 269 -14.11 2.18 -17.84
N ALA A 270 -13.66 2.94 -18.84
CA ALA A 270 -12.31 2.85 -19.39
C ALA A 270 -11.24 3.20 -18.33
N HIS A 271 -11.46 4.25 -17.54
CA HIS A 271 -10.59 4.63 -16.44
C HIS A 271 -10.41 3.47 -15.44
N GLN A 272 -11.51 2.90 -14.96
CA GLN A 272 -11.46 1.79 -14.00
C GLN A 272 -10.81 0.53 -14.57
N MET A 273 -11.13 0.21 -15.83
CA MET A 273 -10.57 -0.96 -16.53
C MET A 273 -9.05 -0.85 -16.67
N VAL A 274 -8.56 0.31 -17.11
CA VAL A 274 -7.12 0.51 -17.32
C VAL A 274 -6.38 0.63 -15.99
N LEU A 275 -6.97 1.22 -14.95
CA LEU A 275 -6.39 1.20 -13.60
C LEU A 275 -6.16 -0.24 -13.09
N ASN A 276 -7.13 -1.13 -13.28
CA ASN A 276 -6.97 -2.53 -12.90
C ASN A 276 -5.85 -3.22 -13.70
N LEU A 277 -5.72 -2.90 -14.98
CA LEU A 277 -4.67 -3.44 -15.84
C LEU A 277 -3.27 -2.97 -15.39
N ILE A 278 -3.07 -1.67 -15.19
CA ILE A 278 -1.77 -1.13 -14.77
C ILE A 278 -1.42 -1.48 -13.33
N ASN A 279 -2.40 -1.75 -12.47
CA ASN A 279 -2.16 -2.19 -11.10
C ASN A 279 -1.32 -3.48 -11.06
N VAL A 280 -1.50 -4.40 -12.01
CA VAL A 280 -0.69 -5.62 -12.12
C VAL A 280 0.81 -5.28 -12.29
N SER A 281 1.12 -4.22 -13.05
CA SER A 281 2.50 -3.76 -13.26
C SER A 281 3.04 -2.97 -12.07
N PHE A 282 2.18 -2.30 -11.32
CA PHE A 282 2.55 -1.51 -10.14
C PHE A 282 2.96 -2.37 -8.95
N LEU A 283 2.28 -3.50 -8.71
CA LEU A 283 2.49 -4.32 -7.50
C LEU A 283 3.94 -4.80 -7.30
N PRO A 284 4.66 -5.33 -8.32
CA PRO A 284 6.05 -5.73 -8.14
C PRO A 284 7.00 -4.56 -7.86
N ALA A 285 6.76 -3.39 -8.47
CA ALA A 285 7.54 -2.18 -8.20
C ALA A 285 7.34 -1.70 -6.75
N HIS A 286 6.09 -1.75 -6.26
CA HIS A 286 5.78 -1.43 -4.87
C HIS A 286 6.42 -2.43 -3.89
N ALA A 287 6.38 -3.73 -4.18
CA ALA A 287 7.04 -4.75 -3.36
C ALA A 287 8.57 -4.54 -3.31
N LEU A 288 9.16 -4.11 -4.42
CA LEU A 288 10.58 -3.78 -4.47
C LEU A 288 10.91 -2.53 -3.64
N ALA A 289 10.03 -1.53 -3.61
CA ALA A 289 10.15 -0.36 -2.75
C ALA A 289 10.11 -0.74 -1.27
N GLU A 290 9.22 -1.68 -0.89
CA GLU A 290 9.15 -2.22 0.47
C GLU A 290 10.44 -2.97 0.85
N ALA A 291 10.98 -3.79 -0.06
CA ALA A 291 12.26 -4.48 0.12
C ALA A 291 13.44 -3.49 0.25
N ALA A 292 13.45 -2.43 -0.57
CA ALA A 292 14.47 -1.39 -0.51
C ALA A 292 14.43 -0.66 0.84
N ALA A 293 13.24 -0.36 1.38
CA ALA A 293 13.10 0.25 2.70
C ALA A 293 13.71 -0.61 3.81
N VAL A 294 13.56 -1.93 3.75
CA VAL A 294 14.16 -2.86 4.74
C VAL A 294 15.69 -2.85 4.65
N LEU A 295 16.27 -3.00 3.45
CA LEU A 295 17.72 -3.05 3.29
C LEU A 295 18.38 -1.70 3.62
N VAL A 296 17.75 -0.59 3.24
CA VAL A 296 18.20 0.76 3.60
C VAL A 296 18.12 0.96 5.13
N GLY A 297 17.03 0.51 5.77
CA GLY A 297 16.90 0.57 7.22
C GLY A 297 18.02 -0.20 7.94
N GLN A 298 18.34 -1.41 7.47
CA GLN A 298 19.47 -2.20 8.00
C GLN A 298 20.81 -1.49 7.77
N ALA A 299 21.03 -0.88 6.60
CA ALA A 299 22.25 -0.12 6.31
C ALA A 299 22.42 1.08 7.25
N VAL A 300 21.35 1.86 7.43
CA VAL A 300 21.33 3.03 8.34
C VAL A 300 21.56 2.59 9.79
N GLY A 301 20.88 1.54 10.24
CA GLY A 301 21.08 0.99 11.58
C GLY A 301 22.52 0.55 11.84
N ALA A 302 23.15 -0.09 10.85
CA ALA A 302 24.55 -0.50 10.89
C ALA A 302 25.55 0.67 10.78
N GLY A 303 25.08 1.90 10.52
CA GLY A 303 25.94 3.07 10.26
C GLY A 303 26.61 3.07 8.89
N ARG A 304 26.22 2.17 8.01
CA ARG A 304 26.80 2.00 6.66
C ARG A 304 26.03 2.78 5.62
N ASN A 305 26.02 4.10 5.77
CA ASN A 305 25.27 5.02 4.90
C ASN A 305 25.73 4.96 3.42
N GLU A 306 26.96 4.53 3.15
CA GLU A 306 27.49 4.32 1.81
C GLU A 306 26.76 3.23 1.02
N LEU A 307 26.04 2.33 1.72
CA LEU A 307 25.25 1.29 1.07
C LEU A 307 23.90 1.78 0.56
N VAL A 308 23.37 2.89 1.08
CA VAL A 308 22.05 3.41 0.70
C VAL A 308 21.97 3.73 -0.80
N PRO A 309 22.93 4.50 -1.41
CA PRO A 309 22.90 4.72 -2.85
C PRO A 309 23.09 3.43 -3.67
N ARG A 310 23.79 2.44 -3.13
CA ARG A 310 23.98 1.14 -3.80
C ARG A 310 22.67 0.35 -3.83
N VAL A 311 21.94 0.30 -2.73
CA VAL A 311 20.61 -0.32 -2.68
C VAL A 311 19.64 0.42 -3.61
N ALA A 312 19.63 1.77 -3.57
CA ALA A 312 18.79 2.59 -4.42
C ALA A 312 19.02 2.34 -5.92
N ARG A 313 20.30 2.29 -6.35
CA ARG A 313 20.65 1.98 -7.76
C ARG A 313 20.20 0.59 -8.19
N ASN A 314 20.38 -0.42 -7.34
CA ASN A 314 19.91 -1.77 -7.66
C ASN A 314 18.39 -1.85 -7.71
N ALA A 315 17.69 -1.18 -6.79
CA ALA A 315 16.24 -1.16 -6.77
C ALA A 315 15.66 -0.50 -8.02
N ILE A 316 16.20 0.68 -8.42
CA ILE A 316 15.70 1.35 -9.64
C ILE A 316 16.09 0.59 -10.91
N ALA A 317 17.26 -0.04 -10.97
CA ALA A 317 17.64 -0.85 -12.13
C ALA A 317 16.70 -2.05 -12.32
N ILE A 318 16.35 -2.76 -11.23
CA ILE A 318 15.43 -3.90 -11.28
C ILE A 318 14.00 -3.42 -11.56
N GLY A 319 13.49 -2.44 -10.78
CA GLY A 319 12.11 -1.95 -10.91
C GLY A 319 11.88 -1.18 -12.21
N GLY A 320 12.83 -0.34 -12.61
CA GLY A 320 12.78 0.38 -13.89
C GLY A 320 12.85 -0.57 -15.08
N GLY A 321 13.75 -1.57 -15.03
CA GLY A 321 13.82 -2.60 -16.07
C GLY A 321 12.52 -3.41 -16.20
N TYR A 322 11.93 -3.82 -15.07
CA TYR A 322 10.62 -4.47 -15.05
C TYR A 322 9.52 -3.58 -15.63
N SER A 323 9.42 -2.32 -15.19
CA SER A 323 8.39 -1.40 -15.69
C SER A 323 8.59 -1.05 -17.15
N THR A 324 9.84 -0.96 -17.64
CA THR A 324 10.14 -0.80 -19.06
C THR A 324 9.65 -2.01 -19.86
N ALA A 325 9.87 -3.23 -19.36
CA ALA A 325 9.32 -4.42 -20.01
C ALA A 325 7.77 -4.40 -20.05
N CYS A 326 7.12 -3.98 -18.98
CA CYS A 326 5.66 -3.76 -18.97
C CYS A 326 5.23 -2.70 -20.00
N CYS A 327 5.97 -1.58 -20.12
CA CYS A 327 5.70 -0.56 -21.14
C CYS A 327 5.78 -1.14 -22.56
N VAL A 328 6.79 -1.95 -22.86
CA VAL A 328 6.91 -2.62 -24.18
C VAL A 328 5.72 -3.55 -24.43
N ILE A 329 5.34 -4.35 -23.42
CA ILE A 329 4.17 -5.23 -23.52
C ILE A 329 2.90 -4.43 -23.78
N TYR A 330 2.67 -3.34 -23.06
CA TYR A 330 1.48 -2.50 -23.25
C TYR A 330 1.51 -1.69 -24.56
N ALA A 331 2.68 -1.29 -25.03
CA ALA A 331 2.82 -0.64 -26.32
C ALA A 331 2.45 -1.58 -27.49
N VAL A 332 2.80 -2.87 -27.38
CA VAL A 332 2.54 -3.86 -28.44
C VAL A 332 1.17 -4.52 -28.31
N LEU A 333 0.80 -4.92 -27.09
CA LEU A 333 -0.41 -5.72 -26.82
C LEU A 333 -1.53 -4.94 -26.11
N GLY A 334 -1.29 -3.69 -25.75
CA GLY A 334 -2.24 -2.92 -24.94
C GLY A 334 -3.60 -2.72 -25.61
N SER A 335 -3.64 -2.52 -26.92
CA SER A 335 -4.89 -2.47 -27.67
C SER A 335 -5.65 -3.80 -27.64
N SER A 336 -4.93 -4.92 -27.79
CA SER A 336 -5.54 -6.25 -27.72
C SER A 336 -6.10 -6.54 -26.33
N PHE A 337 -5.39 -6.16 -25.27
CA PHE A 337 -5.88 -6.29 -23.88
C PHE A 337 -7.12 -5.41 -23.65
N ALA A 338 -7.09 -4.15 -24.11
CA ALA A 338 -8.20 -3.23 -23.96
C ALA A 338 -9.47 -3.75 -24.66
N HIS A 339 -9.36 -4.21 -25.90
CA HIS A 339 -10.50 -4.78 -26.63
C HIS A 339 -10.96 -6.12 -26.05
N ALA A 340 -10.06 -6.99 -25.60
CA ALA A 340 -10.43 -8.25 -24.94
C ALA A 340 -11.23 -8.01 -23.66
N LEU A 341 -10.85 -7.01 -22.87
CA LEU A 341 -11.54 -6.64 -21.63
C LEU A 341 -12.86 -5.89 -21.89
N ALA A 342 -12.93 -5.09 -22.95
CA ALA A 342 -14.15 -4.37 -23.35
C ALA A 342 -15.22 -5.28 -23.97
N GLY A 343 -14.85 -6.50 -24.40
CA GLY A 343 -15.77 -7.44 -25.05
C GLY A 343 -16.35 -6.88 -26.36
N SER A 344 -17.67 -6.75 -26.44
CA SER A 344 -18.37 -6.24 -27.63
C SER A 344 -18.48 -4.71 -27.71
N ASP A 345 -18.08 -3.97 -26.66
CA ASP A 345 -18.16 -2.51 -26.62
C ASP A 345 -16.93 -1.88 -27.31
N ALA A 346 -17.08 -1.56 -28.58
CA ALA A 346 -16.04 -0.94 -29.40
C ALA A 346 -15.61 0.45 -28.86
N ALA A 347 -16.57 1.25 -28.35
CA ALA A 347 -16.29 2.58 -27.83
C ALA A 347 -15.45 2.51 -26.55
N LEU A 348 -15.79 1.59 -25.66
CA LEU A 348 -15.01 1.31 -24.45
C LEU A 348 -13.61 0.80 -24.81
N GLY A 349 -13.48 -0.15 -25.75
CA GLY A 349 -12.21 -0.68 -26.22
C GLY A 349 -11.27 0.39 -26.78
N ALA A 350 -11.80 1.28 -27.64
CA ALA A 350 -11.03 2.39 -28.20
C ALA A 350 -10.58 3.39 -27.13
N ARG A 351 -11.46 3.75 -26.20
CA ARG A 351 -11.12 4.67 -25.09
C ARG A 351 -10.08 4.06 -24.15
N ALA A 352 -10.24 2.80 -23.77
CA ALA A 352 -9.29 2.07 -22.96
C ALA A 352 -7.91 1.94 -23.63
N THR A 353 -7.87 1.65 -24.93
CA THR A 353 -6.62 1.63 -25.73
C THR A 353 -5.89 2.98 -25.62
N THR A 354 -6.61 4.09 -25.76
CA THR A 354 -6.02 5.42 -25.60
C THR A 354 -5.39 5.60 -24.21
N LEU A 355 -6.11 5.22 -23.15
CA LEU A 355 -5.60 5.36 -21.78
C LEU A 355 -4.41 4.44 -21.49
N VAL A 356 -4.38 3.21 -22.04
CA VAL A 356 -3.21 2.33 -21.93
C VAL A 356 -1.98 3.00 -22.58
N HIS A 357 -2.11 3.62 -23.75
CA HIS A 357 -0.98 4.33 -24.35
C HIS A 357 -0.56 5.58 -23.55
N VAL A 358 -1.50 6.31 -22.97
CA VAL A 358 -1.19 7.44 -22.07
C VAL A 358 -0.43 6.96 -20.83
N SER A 359 -0.76 5.77 -20.28
CA SER A 359 -0.07 5.22 -19.12
C SER A 359 1.41 4.96 -19.34
N LEU A 360 1.85 4.71 -20.59
CA LEU A 360 3.24 4.48 -20.93
C LEU A 360 4.15 5.68 -20.57
N ILE A 361 3.58 6.90 -20.55
CA ILE A 361 4.29 8.14 -20.24
C ILE A 361 4.83 8.11 -18.80
N PHE A 362 4.09 7.51 -17.87
CA PHE A 362 4.40 7.58 -16.45
C PHE A 362 4.72 6.23 -15.79
N LEU A 363 4.48 5.09 -16.42
CA LEU A 363 4.62 3.79 -15.77
C LEU A 363 6.03 3.54 -15.20
N VAL A 364 7.08 3.94 -15.93
CA VAL A 364 8.48 3.85 -15.43
C VAL A 364 8.73 4.89 -14.33
N ALA A 365 8.19 6.09 -14.48
CA ALA A 365 8.30 7.15 -13.48
C ALA A 365 7.57 6.77 -12.18
N ASP A 366 6.45 6.04 -12.27
CA ASP A 366 5.69 5.55 -11.13
C ASP A 366 6.50 4.52 -10.32
N ALA A 367 7.12 3.56 -11.00
CA ALA A 367 8.06 2.65 -10.34
C ALA A 367 9.22 3.41 -9.66
N ALA A 368 9.79 4.41 -10.35
CA ALA A 368 10.84 5.25 -9.79
C ALA A 368 10.35 6.02 -8.56
N ASN A 369 9.13 6.58 -8.61
CA ASN A 369 8.48 7.31 -7.53
C ASN A 369 8.36 6.45 -6.26
N VAL A 370 7.74 5.27 -6.37
CA VAL A 370 7.51 4.40 -5.20
C VAL A 370 8.81 3.85 -4.63
N ILE A 371 9.81 3.52 -5.47
CA ILE A 371 11.12 3.02 -5.03
C ILE A 371 11.88 4.12 -4.27
N ALA A 372 11.93 5.35 -4.78
CA ALA A 372 12.59 6.46 -4.10
C ALA A 372 11.97 6.74 -2.73
N ARG A 373 10.63 6.71 -2.65
CA ARG A 373 9.91 6.81 -1.36
C ARG A 373 10.26 5.67 -0.41
N GLY A 374 10.41 4.43 -0.91
CA GLY A 374 10.86 3.29 -0.13
C GLY A 374 12.26 3.52 0.47
N VAL A 375 13.20 4.00 -0.34
CA VAL A 375 14.57 4.37 0.10
C VAL A 375 14.53 5.45 1.18
N LEU A 376 13.80 6.55 0.97
CA LEU A 376 13.69 7.65 1.94
C LEU A 376 13.06 7.20 3.26
N ARG A 377 12.01 6.35 3.21
CA ARG A 377 11.39 5.77 4.41
C ARG A 377 12.38 4.90 5.18
N GLY A 378 13.13 4.03 4.50
CA GLY A 378 14.18 3.22 5.11
C GLY A 378 15.27 4.05 5.78
N ALA A 379 15.61 5.21 5.20
CA ALA A 379 16.54 6.19 5.76
C ALA A 379 15.94 7.09 6.87
N SER A 380 14.70 6.83 7.31
CA SER A 380 13.92 7.66 8.27
C SER A 380 13.61 9.09 7.79
N ASP A 381 13.80 9.41 6.52
CA ASP A 381 13.45 10.72 5.94
C ASP A 381 11.96 10.76 5.53
N VAL A 382 11.10 10.27 6.44
CA VAL A 382 9.67 10.11 6.23
C VAL A 382 8.93 11.45 6.10
N ARG A 383 9.41 12.48 6.81
CA ARG A 383 8.78 13.81 6.79
C ARG A 383 8.90 14.45 5.41
N TYR A 384 10.10 14.40 4.81
CA TYR A 384 10.30 14.91 3.45
C TYR A 384 9.44 14.15 2.45
N ALA A 385 9.47 12.81 2.51
CA ALA A 385 8.66 11.98 1.63
C ALA A 385 7.15 12.28 1.75
N ALA A 386 6.65 12.47 2.99
CA ALA A 386 5.26 12.79 3.23
C ALA A 386 4.87 14.19 2.74
N VAL A 387 5.66 15.22 3.09
CA VAL A 387 5.35 16.61 2.70
C VAL A 387 5.36 16.77 1.19
N VAL A 388 6.41 16.27 0.52
CA VAL A 388 6.50 16.34 -0.95
C VAL A 388 5.39 15.52 -1.60
N GLY A 389 5.12 14.30 -1.10
CA GLY A 389 4.02 13.47 -1.61
C GLY A 389 2.66 14.15 -1.50
N ILE A 390 2.35 14.76 -0.34
CA ILE A 390 1.09 15.49 -0.13
C ILE A 390 1.02 16.72 -1.04
N ILE A 391 2.08 17.51 -1.12
CA ILE A 391 2.11 18.70 -2.00
C ILE A 391 1.90 18.28 -3.46
N CYS A 392 2.66 17.30 -3.95
CA CYS A 392 2.50 16.82 -5.31
C CYS A 392 1.08 16.28 -5.56
N SER A 393 0.55 15.41 -4.68
CA SER A 393 -0.76 14.81 -4.91
C SER A 393 -1.92 15.83 -4.86
N TRP A 394 -1.87 16.84 -4.01
CA TRP A 394 -2.98 17.80 -3.88
C TRP A 394 -2.87 19.03 -4.77
N PHE A 395 -1.67 19.56 -4.96
CA PHE A 395 -1.46 20.78 -5.75
C PHE A 395 -1.17 20.51 -7.22
N THR A 396 -0.91 19.23 -7.59
CA THR A 396 -0.69 18.86 -8.99
C THR A 396 -1.84 18.01 -9.52
N THR A 397 -2.21 16.90 -8.87
CA THR A 397 -3.13 15.91 -9.44
C THR A 397 -4.54 16.48 -9.68
N PRO A 398 -5.34 16.92 -8.67
CA PRO A 398 -6.68 17.44 -8.94
C PRO A 398 -6.69 18.72 -9.79
N PRO A 399 -5.80 19.73 -9.54
CA PRO A 399 -5.81 20.94 -10.35
C PRO A 399 -5.46 20.71 -11.83
N LEU A 400 -4.44 19.88 -12.13
CA LEU A 400 -4.07 19.60 -13.51
C LEU A 400 -5.07 18.66 -14.18
N ALA A 401 -5.65 17.70 -13.46
CA ALA A 401 -6.73 16.88 -13.99
C ALA A 401 -7.95 17.72 -14.37
N TYR A 402 -8.31 18.70 -13.54
CA TYR A 402 -9.39 19.65 -13.86
C TYR A 402 -9.02 20.57 -15.02
N LEU A 403 -7.81 21.14 -15.03
CA LEU A 403 -7.33 22.02 -16.07
C LEU A 403 -7.31 21.30 -17.44
N PHE A 404 -6.63 20.16 -17.53
CA PHE A 404 -6.48 19.46 -18.79
C PHE A 404 -7.75 18.68 -19.18
N GLY A 405 -8.44 18.07 -18.21
CA GLY A 405 -9.62 17.27 -18.46
C GLY A 405 -10.87 18.09 -18.77
N VAL A 406 -11.12 19.15 -17.98
CA VAL A 406 -12.37 19.93 -18.07
C VAL A 406 -12.17 21.24 -18.80
N ILE A 407 -11.24 22.11 -18.37
CA ILE A 407 -11.09 23.44 -18.94
C ILE A 407 -10.59 23.37 -20.39
N LEU A 408 -9.54 22.56 -20.65
CA LEU A 408 -9.00 22.38 -22.01
C LEU A 408 -9.77 21.35 -22.84
N GLY A 409 -10.76 20.68 -22.28
CA GLY A 409 -11.66 19.79 -23.00
C GLY A 409 -11.07 18.45 -23.46
N HIS A 410 -9.91 18.04 -22.92
CA HIS A 410 -9.27 16.76 -23.29
C HIS A 410 -9.90 15.53 -22.59
N GLY A 411 -10.94 15.72 -21.78
CA GLY A 411 -11.67 14.64 -21.12
C GLY A 411 -10.79 13.79 -20.21
N VAL A 412 -11.05 12.48 -20.14
CA VAL A 412 -10.32 11.54 -19.30
C VAL A 412 -8.82 11.48 -19.62
N VAL A 413 -8.44 11.68 -20.88
CA VAL A 413 -7.01 11.73 -21.29
C VAL A 413 -6.31 12.89 -20.62
N GLY A 414 -6.92 14.06 -20.56
CA GLY A 414 -6.38 15.22 -19.85
C GLY A 414 -6.19 14.96 -18.35
N CYS A 415 -7.15 14.26 -17.72
CA CYS A 415 -7.01 13.85 -16.31
C CYS A 415 -5.81 12.94 -16.09
N TRP A 416 -5.56 12.00 -16.99
CA TRP A 416 -4.41 11.09 -16.92
C TRP A 416 -3.08 11.78 -17.18
N VAL A 417 -3.05 12.77 -18.05
CA VAL A 417 -1.87 13.64 -18.24
C VAL A 417 -1.57 14.41 -16.97
N GLY A 418 -2.58 14.94 -16.28
CA GLY A 418 -2.40 15.58 -14.96
C GLY A 418 -1.79 14.65 -13.93
N LEU A 419 -2.26 13.40 -13.87
CA LEU A 419 -1.69 12.36 -13.01
C LEU A 419 -0.23 12.02 -13.40
N ALA A 420 0.07 11.94 -14.69
CA ALA A 420 1.42 11.68 -15.19
C ALA A 420 2.42 12.78 -14.75
N VAL A 421 2.01 14.05 -14.82
CA VAL A 421 2.84 15.18 -14.37
C VAL A 421 3.17 15.06 -12.89
N GLU A 422 2.19 14.76 -12.04
CA GLU A 422 2.39 14.54 -10.61
C GLU A 422 3.43 13.45 -10.34
N ILE A 423 3.24 12.28 -10.96
CA ILE A 423 4.12 11.14 -10.77
C ILE A 423 5.57 11.47 -11.19
N ILE A 424 5.75 12.13 -12.33
CA ILE A 424 7.07 12.50 -12.85
C ILE A 424 7.74 13.55 -11.97
N VAL A 425 7.00 14.58 -11.55
CA VAL A 425 7.52 15.62 -10.64
C VAL A 425 7.88 15.01 -9.29
N GLY A 426 7.00 14.20 -8.71
CA GLY A 426 7.23 13.50 -7.46
C GLY A 426 8.46 12.61 -7.52
N ALA A 427 8.56 11.76 -8.56
CA ALA A 427 9.72 10.91 -8.78
C ALA A 427 11.02 11.72 -8.86
N SER A 428 11.01 12.83 -9.62
CA SER A 428 12.17 13.69 -9.79
C SER A 428 12.63 14.31 -8.47
N LEU A 429 11.70 14.82 -7.66
CA LEU A 429 12.01 15.42 -6.35
C LEU A 429 12.55 14.40 -5.36
N PHE A 430 11.96 13.19 -5.32
CA PHE A 430 12.41 12.13 -4.42
C PHE A 430 13.81 11.62 -4.82
N TRP A 431 14.07 11.38 -6.12
CA TRP A 431 15.39 10.96 -6.59
C TRP A 431 16.45 12.04 -6.40
N LEU A 432 16.10 13.30 -6.62
CA LEU A 432 16.99 14.43 -6.32
C LEU A 432 17.41 14.43 -4.83
N ARG A 433 16.46 14.19 -3.92
CA ARG A 433 16.72 14.05 -2.48
C ARG A 433 17.65 12.88 -2.18
N VAL A 434 17.39 11.72 -2.79
CA VAL A 434 18.22 10.51 -2.63
C VAL A 434 19.65 10.74 -3.09
N TRP A 435 19.84 11.28 -4.32
CA TRP A 435 21.16 11.43 -4.91
C TRP A 435 21.98 12.57 -4.29
N ARG A 436 21.33 13.65 -3.85
CA ARG A 436 22.01 14.74 -3.13
C ARG A 436 22.30 14.43 -1.66
N GLY A 437 21.93 13.26 -1.18
CA GLY A 437 22.18 12.85 0.22
C GLY A 437 21.37 13.62 1.26
N GLY A 438 20.29 14.29 0.87
CA GLY A 438 19.45 15.08 1.78
C GLY A 438 18.79 14.27 2.90
N TRP A 439 18.75 12.94 2.79
CA TRP A 439 18.28 12.01 3.81
C TRP A 439 19.29 11.77 4.95
N GLN A 440 20.58 12.11 4.78
CA GLN A 440 21.64 11.80 5.76
C GLN A 440 21.39 12.37 7.16
N PRO A 441 20.89 13.61 7.34
CA PRO A 441 20.57 14.12 8.67
C PRO A 441 19.50 13.30 9.40
N ALA A 442 18.49 12.80 8.68
CA ALA A 442 17.44 11.96 9.23
C ALA A 442 18.00 10.58 9.65
N ALA A 443 18.82 9.96 8.82
CA ALA A 443 19.51 8.72 9.13
C ALA A 443 20.43 8.86 10.35
N ALA A 444 21.19 9.96 10.46
CA ALA A 444 22.04 10.25 11.62
C ALA A 444 21.21 10.45 12.89
N ALA A 445 20.06 11.12 12.81
CA ALA A 445 19.16 11.28 13.95
C ALA A 445 18.56 9.93 14.40
N ALA A 446 18.14 9.09 13.46
CA ALA A 446 17.64 7.74 13.75
C ALA A 446 18.71 6.88 14.47
N ARG A 447 19.94 6.93 13.99
CA ARG A 447 21.05 6.20 14.61
C ARG A 447 21.36 6.72 16.03
N ARG A 448 21.35 8.03 16.27
CA ARG A 448 21.52 8.60 17.63
C ARG A 448 20.40 8.16 18.57
N ALA A 449 19.17 8.06 18.11
CA ALA A 449 18.06 7.54 18.90
C ALA A 449 18.26 6.06 19.28
N LEU A 450 18.86 5.27 18.39
CA LEU A 450 19.25 3.89 18.72
C LEU A 450 20.36 3.84 19.79
N ALA A 451 21.31 4.76 19.81
CA ALA A 451 22.39 4.82 20.77
C ALA A 451 21.93 5.37 22.14
N GLY A 452 21.12 6.43 22.16
CA GLY A 452 20.75 7.18 23.38
C GLY A 452 19.73 6.49 24.30
N THR A 453 19.09 5.41 23.85
CA THR A 453 18.16 4.59 24.65
C THR A 453 18.84 3.32 25.22
N ALA A 454 20.14 3.17 25.04
CA ALA A 454 20.95 2.09 25.63
C ALA A 454 21.47 2.43 27.04
N VAL A 455 20.95 3.49 27.70
CA VAL A 455 21.25 3.90 29.07
C VAL A 455 20.07 3.63 29.98
#